data_f0f20c1d7285978cd9734160e3af022c
#
_entry.id   f0f20c1d7285978cd9734160e3af022c
#
_cell.length_a   1.000
_cell.length_b   1.000
_cell.length_c   1.000
_cell.angle_alpha   90.00
_cell.angle_beta   90.00
_cell.angle_gamma   90.00
#
_symmetry.space_group_name_H-M   'P 1'
#
loop_
_entity.id
_entity.type
_entity.pdbx_description
1 polymer ?
#
loop_
_entity_poly.entity_id
_entity_poly.type
_entity_poly.pdbx_seq_one_letter_code
_entity_poly.pdbx_strand_id
1 'polypeptide(L)'
;MHLDMANLTDRRKRSLSERTVATARQVLAGQRGGLPAYWAFAGPAVIASIAYMDPGNFATNIQAGAKYGYGLLWVVLLANVIAMLFQALSAKLGIVTGRNLAELCRDHFPRPVVWAMWIVSEIAAMATDLAEFLGGAIGLSLLFQMPLLAGMVITAIVTYGLLTFERFGFRPLELIIGAMVSVIGLCYLIEIFIVPVDWAAAAFHTFTPQIADAEALLLAVGIIGATVMPHAIYLHSGLTQARMPVRDDSERRRVLRFSNQEVILALTVAGLVNMAMVMMASGAFHAGHPEVAEIETAYHTLTPLLGIGAAGVFLLSLIVSGISASTVGTMAGQMIMQGFIGFRIPIWVRRLVTMLPAFVVVALGVNATSALVISQVILSIALPLPMIALLIFTNRRDIMGAFTNSRLTRIVALVGTAVVLVLNVVLIAQTLL
;
A
#
# COMPACT_ATOMS: atom_id res chain seq x y z
N MET A 1 40.89 -28.88 -2.42
CA MET A 1 40.48 -28.04 -3.54
C MET A 1 39.30 -28.57 -4.37
N HIS A 2 38.86 -29.83 -4.20
CA HIS A 2 37.71 -30.42 -4.92
C HIS A 2 36.34 -30.26 -4.25
N LEU A 3 36.26 -29.89 -2.96
CA LEU A 3 35.01 -29.71 -2.21
C LEU A 3 34.30 -28.38 -2.48
N ASP A 4 34.97 -27.38 -3.04
CA ASP A 4 34.41 -26.05 -3.27
C ASP A 4 33.67 -25.91 -4.60
N MET A 5 34.04 -26.68 -5.61
CA MET A 5 33.43 -26.62 -6.93
C MET A 5 32.03 -27.28 -6.97
N ALA A 6 31.81 -28.35 -6.22
CA ALA A 6 30.52 -29.01 -6.10
C ALA A 6 29.47 -28.12 -5.38
N ASN A 7 29.92 -27.37 -4.38
CA ASN A 7 29.08 -26.38 -3.67
C ASN A 7 28.72 -25.16 -4.53
N LEU A 8 29.58 -24.76 -5.47
CA LEU A 8 29.32 -23.65 -6.39
C LEU A 8 28.36 -24.03 -7.52
N THR A 9 28.42 -25.27 -7.99
CA THR A 9 27.51 -25.81 -9.02
C THR A 9 26.10 -26.05 -8.45
N ASP A 10 25.98 -26.48 -7.20
CA ASP A 10 24.70 -26.68 -6.52
C ASP A 10 24.05 -25.31 -6.18
N ARG A 11 24.84 -24.29 -5.83
CA ARG A 11 24.36 -22.91 -5.66
C ARG A 11 23.81 -22.27 -6.94
N ARG A 12 24.31 -22.62 -8.12
CA ARG A 12 23.79 -22.11 -9.41
C ARG A 12 22.44 -22.70 -9.80
N LYS A 13 22.08 -23.88 -9.29
CA LYS A 13 20.80 -24.56 -9.60
C LYS A 13 19.63 -24.15 -8.71
N ARG A 14 19.88 -23.52 -7.54
CA ARG A 14 18.82 -23.10 -6.63
C ARG A 14 18.19 -21.79 -7.08
N SER A 15 16.85 -21.72 -7.04
CA SER A 15 16.09 -20.49 -7.30
C SER A 15 16.48 -19.38 -6.31
N LEU A 16 16.23 -18.10 -6.68
CA LEU A 16 16.48 -16.97 -5.77
C LEU A 16 15.69 -17.11 -4.46
N SER A 17 14.47 -17.61 -4.52
CA SER A 17 13.64 -17.87 -3.35
C SER A 17 14.24 -18.93 -2.43
N GLU A 18 14.73 -20.04 -2.96
CA GLU A 18 15.40 -21.10 -2.18
C GLU A 18 16.69 -20.60 -1.52
N ARG A 19 17.47 -19.77 -2.21
CA ARG A 19 18.67 -19.14 -1.63
C ARG A 19 18.32 -18.23 -0.48
N THR A 20 17.25 -17.45 -0.61
CA THR A 20 16.76 -16.55 0.44
C THR A 20 16.33 -17.33 1.68
N VAL A 21 15.56 -18.41 1.51
CA VAL A 21 15.14 -19.29 2.61
C VAL A 21 16.35 -19.96 3.29
N ALA A 22 17.33 -20.43 2.50
CA ALA A 22 18.55 -21.02 3.05
C ALA A 22 19.37 -20.01 3.88
N THR A 23 19.49 -18.75 3.40
CA THR A 23 20.17 -17.68 4.12
C THR A 23 19.44 -17.33 5.41
N ALA A 24 18.12 -17.20 5.35
CA ALA A 24 17.30 -16.91 6.53
C ALA A 24 17.42 -18.02 7.59
N ARG A 25 17.49 -19.31 7.21
CA ARG A 25 17.77 -20.41 8.12
C ARG A 25 19.13 -20.30 8.81
N GLN A 26 20.18 -19.91 8.07
CA GLN A 26 21.51 -19.67 8.66
C GLN A 26 21.51 -18.53 9.69
N VAL A 27 20.70 -17.48 9.43
CA VAL A 27 20.51 -16.37 10.38
C VAL A 27 19.77 -16.83 11.63
N LEU A 28 18.69 -17.62 11.48
CA LEU A 28 17.95 -18.17 12.62
C LEU A 28 18.80 -19.15 13.45
N ALA A 29 19.73 -19.86 12.83
CA ALA A 29 20.71 -20.71 13.50
C ALA A 29 21.86 -19.93 14.14
N GLY A 30 21.90 -18.58 14.05
CA GLY A 30 22.98 -17.75 14.60
C GLY A 30 24.29 -17.79 13.80
N GLN A 31 24.30 -18.43 12.62
CA GLN A 31 25.49 -18.58 11.77
C GLN A 31 25.79 -17.36 10.89
N ARG A 32 24.82 -16.46 10.73
CA ARG A 32 24.93 -15.22 9.95
C ARG A 32 24.24 -14.06 10.66
N GLY A 33 24.81 -12.86 10.55
CA GLY A 33 24.27 -11.62 11.09
C GLY A 33 24.50 -10.44 10.15
N GLY A 34 24.16 -9.22 10.59
CA GLY A 34 24.37 -7.98 9.84
C GLY A 34 23.41 -7.80 8.66
N LEU A 35 23.77 -6.95 7.70
CA LEU A 35 22.97 -6.61 6.52
C LEU A 35 22.42 -7.83 5.75
N PRO A 36 23.19 -8.92 5.50
CA PRO A 36 22.65 -10.10 4.82
C PRO A 36 21.48 -10.75 5.56
N ALA A 37 21.41 -10.62 6.89
CA ALA A 37 20.28 -11.13 7.67
C ALA A 37 19.01 -10.35 7.35
N TYR A 38 19.07 -9.01 7.34
CA TYR A 38 17.91 -8.18 7.00
C TYR A 38 17.41 -8.45 5.60
N TRP A 39 18.30 -8.56 4.61
CA TRP A 39 17.92 -8.86 3.22
C TRP A 39 17.24 -10.22 3.05
N ALA A 40 17.56 -11.21 3.88
CA ALA A 40 16.92 -12.53 3.81
C ALA A 40 15.46 -12.51 4.30
N PHE A 41 15.12 -11.60 5.23
CA PHE A 41 13.77 -11.44 5.75
C PHE A 41 12.97 -10.36 5.04
N ALA A 42 13.63 -9.35 4.44
CA ALA A 42 12.99 -8.27 3.73
C ALA A 42 12.25 -8.77 2.46
N GLY A 43 11.07 -8.25 2.23
CA GLY A 43 10.22 -8.52 1.05
C GLY A 43 8.74 -8.27 1.32
N PRO A 44 8.08 -8.92 2.27
CA PRO A 44 6.64 -8.75 2.50
C PRO A 44 6.21 -7.32 2.78
N ALA A 45 6.91 -6.60 3.68
CA ALA A 45 6.59 -5.22 3.98
C ALA A 45 7.00 -4.27 2.85
N VAL A 46 8.05 -4.60 2.07
CA VAL A 46 8.41 -3.85 0.86
C VAL A 46 7.31 -3.99 -0.20
N ILE A 47 6.78 -5.20 -0.43
CA ILE A 47 5.62 -5.38 -1.33
C ILE A 47 4.42 -4.61 -0.79
N ALA A 48 4.11 -4.72 0.50
CA ALA A 48 2.99 -4.01 1.09
C ALA A 48 3.17 -2.50 1.00
N SER A 49 4.39 -1.95 1.10
CA SER A 49 4.65 -0.51 1.12
C SER A 49 4.27 0.19 -0.19
N ILE A 50 4.25 -0.50 -1.33
CA ILE A 50 3.83 0.11 -2.59
C ILE A 50 2.36 0.52 -2.58
N ALA A 51 1.52 -0.24 -1.88
CA ALA A 51 0.12 0.11 -1.69
C ALA A 51 -0.07 1.45 -0.94
N TYR A 52 0.96 1.94 -0.26
CA TYR A 52 0.98 3.23 0.45
C TYR A 52 1.48 4.41 -0.40
N MET A 53 1.84 4.15 -1.64
CA MET A 53 2.34 5.15 -2.59
C MET A 53 1.65 4.98 -3.94
N ASP A 54 0.39 4.58 -3.93
CA ASP A 54 -0.45 4.36 -5.09
C ASP A 54 -0.98 5.67 -5.70
N PRO A 55 -1.55 5.67 -6.91
CA PRO A 55 -2.12 6.86 -7.51
C PRO A 55 -3.25 7.51 -6.73
N GLY A 56 -3.94 6.77 -5.85
CA GLY A 56 -4.93 7.34 -4.94
C GLY A 56 -4.29 8.28 -3.92
N ASN A 57 -3.12 7.92 -3.39
CA ASN A 57 -2.31 8.81 -2.55
C ASN A 57 -1.85 10.05 -3.34
N PHE A 58 -1.47 9.91 -4.62
CA PHE A 58 -1.13 11.08 -5.46
C PHE A 58 -2.31 12.04 -5.53
N ALA A 59 -3.51 11.57 -5.89
CA ALA A 59 -4.68 12.43 -6.04
C ALA A 59 -5.04 13.15 -4.73
N THR A 60 -5.14 12.42 -3.61
CA THR A 60 -5.53 13.00 -2.32
C THR A 60 -4.48 13.93 -1.75
N ASN A 61 -3.19 13.59 -1.86
CA ASN A 61 -2.10 14.41 -1.33
C ASN A 61 -1.87 15.69 -2.16
N ILE A 62 -2.01 15.62 -3.50
CA ILE A 62 -1.91 16.79 -4.36
C ILE A 62 -3.04 17.76 -4.06
N GLN A 63 -4.30 17.30 -4.00
CA GLN A 63 -5.43 18.15 -3.65
C GLN A 63 -5.29 18.75 -2.25
N ALA A 64 -4.85 17.96 -1.27
CA ALA A 64 -4.62 18.43 0.09
C ALA A 64 -3.56 19.54 0.12
N GLY A 65 -2.41 19.33 -0.55
CA GLY A 65 -1.33 20.31 -0.61
C GLY A 65 -1.70 21.58 -1.37
N ALA A 66 -2.32 21.45 -2.54
CA ALA A 66 -2.74 22.58 -3.35
C ALA A 66 -3.79 23.45 -2.62
N LYS A 67 -4.82 22.82 -2.04
CA LYS A 67 -5.95 23.55 -1.45
C LYS A 67 -5.68 24.01 -0.03
N TYR A 68 -5.11 23.17 0.81
CA TYR A 68 -4.93 23.42 2.25
C TYR A 68 -3.47 23.62 2.68
N GLY A 69 -2.55 23.73 1.73
CA GLY A 69 -1.13 23.91 2.03
C GLY A 69 -0.62 22.74 2.88
N TYR A 70 0.00 23.03 4.00
CA TYR A 70 0.49 22.03 4.95
C TYR A 70 -0.57 21.52 5.93
N GLY A 71 -1.79 22.07 5.91
CA GLY A 71 -2.82 21.86 6.93
C GLY A 71 -3.25 20.42 7.19
N LEU A 72 -3.07 19.51 6.20
CA LEU A 72 -3.43 18.10 6.32
C LEU A 72 -2.22 17.15 6.51
N LEU A 73 -0.99 17.67 6.72
CA LEU A 73 0.20 16.83 6.97
C LEU A 73 0.06 15.93 8.21
N TRP A 74 -0.61 16.42 9.25
CA TRP A 74 -0.89 15.61 10.45
C TRP A 74 -1.74 14.38 10.14
N VAL A 75 -2.65 14.46 9.16
CA VAL A 75 -3.47 13.33 8.71
C VAL A 75 -2.58 12.27 8.05
N VAL A 76 -1.65 12.70 7.20
CA VAL A 76 -0.68 11.79 6.55
C VAL A 76 0.17 11.07 7.59
N LEU A 77 0.70 11.80 8.58
CA LEU A 77 1.47 11.22 9.67
C LEU A 77 0.63 10.22 10.48
N LEU A 78 -0.59 10.61 10.89
CA LEU A 78 -1.51 9.77 11.65
C LEU A 78 -1.85 8.49 10.88
N ALA A 79 -2.24 8.62 9.61
CA ALA A 79 -2.56 7.49 8.75
C ALA A 79 -1.36 6.52 8.63
N ASN A 80 -0.15 7.06 8.46
CA ASN A 80 1.05 6.24 8.37
C ASN A 80 1.36 5.48 9.67
N VAL A 81 1.19 6.11 10.83
CA VAL A 81 1.35 5.45 12.15
C VAL A 81 0.33 4.34 12.34
N ILE A 82 -0.94 4.59 12.00
CA ILE A 82 -1.99 3.57 12.01
C ILE A 82 -1.62 2.42 11.06
N ALA A 83 -1.18 2.74 9.85
CA ALA A 83 -0.73 1.76 8.86
C ALA A 83 0.39 0.86 9.38
N MET A 84 1.45 1.45 9.96
CA MET A 84 2.57 0.68 10.54
C MET A 84 2.07 -0.32 11.60
N LEU A 85 1.18 0.12 12.48
CA LEU A 85 0.64 -0.74 13.53
C LEU A 85 -0.15 -1.90 12.95
N PHE A 86 -1.09 -1.64 12.03
CA PHE A 86 -1.94 -2.68 11.46
C PHE A 86 -1.17 -3.62 10.53
N GLN A 87 -0.15 -3.13 9.82
CA GLN A 87 0.74 -3.99 9.04
C GLN A 87 1.61 -4.88 9.92
N ALA A 88 2.13 -4.38 11.05
CA ALA A 88 2.85 -5.20 12.01
C ALA A 88 1.94 -6.29 12.64
N LEU A 89 0.68 -5.96 12.95
CA LEU A 89 -0.30 -6.94 13.45
C LEU A 89 -0.68 -7.97 12.38
N SER A 90 -0.84 -7.55 11.13
CA SER A 90 -1.14 -8.43 10.00
C SER A 90 0.00 -9.42 9.75
N ALA A 91 1.24 -8.94 9.66
CA ALA A 91 2.42 -9.80 9.55
C ALA A 91 2.54 -10.77 10.72
N LYS A 92 2.31 -10.29 11.94
CA LYS A 92 2.32 -11.10 13.15
C LYS A 92 1.29 -12.23 13.08
N LEU A 93 0.07 -11.93 12.60
CA LEU A 93 -0.98 -12.93 12.42
C LEU A 93 -0.51 -14.05 11.50
N GLY A 94 -0.01 -13.71 10.30
CA GLY A 94 0.48 -14.69 9.33
C GLY A 94 1.63 -15.54 9.85
N ILE A 95 2.63 -14.92 10.50
CA ILE A 95 3.82 -15.61 11.05
C ILE A 95 3.43 -16.57 12.19
N VAL A 96 2.52 -16.14 13.07
CA VAL A 96 2.18 -16.93 14.28
C VAL A 96 1.24 -18.06 13.95
N THR A 97 0.21 -17.82 13.14
CA THR A 97 -0.86 -18.78 12.86
C THR A 97 -0.59 -19.66 11.63
N GLY A 98 0.29 -19.22 10.72
CA GLY A 98 0.45 -19.86 9.41
C GLY A 98 -0.78 -19.71 8.51
N ARG A 99 -1.70 -18.79 8.84
CA ARG A 99 -2.96 -18.51 8.14
C ARG A 99 -3.08 -17.03 7.87
N ASN A 100 -3.69 -16.65 6.73
CA ASN A 100 -3.98 -15.25 6.47
C ASN A 100 -5.29 -14.80 7.13
N LEU A 101 -5.50 -13.48 7.17
CA LEU A 101 -6.66 -12.90 7.84
C LEU A 101 -8.00 -13.37 7.24
N ALA A 102 -8.11 -13.48 5.92
CA ALA A 102 -9.34 -13.91 5.26
C ALA A 102 -9.67 -15.39 5.58
N GLU A 103 -8.67 -16.26 5.64
CA GLU A 103 -8.84 -17.66 6.06
C GLU A 103 -9.34 -17.75 7.49
N LEU A 104 -8.76 -16.97 8.41
CA LEU A 104 -9.21 -16.95 9.80
C LEU A 104 -10.63 -16.42 9.95
N CYS A 105 -11.02 -15.41 9.17
CA CYS A 105 -12.40 -14.94 9.11
C CYS A 105 -13.34 -16.05 8.68
N ARG A 106 -13.01 -16.76 7.58
CA ARG A 106 -13.81 -17.90 7.09
C ARG A 106 -13.99 -18.98 8.12
N ASP A 107 -12.94 -19.30 8.86
CA ASP A 107 -12.95 -20.44 9.80
C ASP A 107 -13.64 -20.11 11.14
N HIS A 108 -13.72 -18.83 11.53
CA HIS A 108 -14.18 -18.43 12.85
C HIS A 108 -15.46 -17.60 12.89
N PHE A 109 -15.86 -17.00 11.77
CA PHE A 109 -17.09 -16.21 11.72
C PHE A 109 -18.26 -16.99 11.11
N PRO A 110 -19.52 -16.64 11.47
CA PRO A 110 -20.70 -17.22 10.84
C PRO A 110 -20.72 -16.94 9.32
N ARG A 111 -21.22 -17.89 8.52
CA ARG A 111 -21.26 -17.79 7.07
C ARG A 111 -21.83 -16.45 6.53
N PRO A 112 -22.94 -15.89 7.05
CA PRO A 112 -23.44 -14.60 6.54
C PRO A 112 -22.45 -13.46 6.72
N VAL A 113 -21.72 -13.43 7.85
CA VAL A 113 -20.68 -12.44 8.14
C VAL A 113 -19.52 -12.61 7.16
N VAL A 114 -19.08 -13.85 6.92
CA VAL A 114 -18.01 -14.16 5.95
C VAL A 114 -18.37 -13.66 4.54
N TRP A 115 -19.60 -13.91 4.07
CA TRP A 115 -20.07 -13.42 2.79
C TRP A 115 -20.12 -11.89 2.73
N ALA A 116 -20.63 -11.24 3.77
CA ALA A 116 -20.66 -9.78 3.85
C ALA A 116 -19.23 -9.19 3.81
N MET A 117 -18.31 -9.76 4.60
CA MET A 117 -16.91 -9.36 4.61
C MET A 117 -16.24 -9.54 3.25
N TRP A 118 -16.51 -10.66 2.58
CA TRP A 118 -15.98 -10.92 1.24
C TRP A 118 -16.49 -9.91 0.22
N ILE A 119 -17.81 -9.64 0.17
CA ILE A 119 -18.41 -8.68 -0.76
C ILE A 119 -17.80 -7.27 -0.55
N VAL A 120 -17.71 -6.79 0.70
CA VAL A 120 -17.12 -5.49 1.00
C VAL A 120 -15.64 -5.46 0.60
N SER A 121 -14.91 -6.55 0.84
CA SER A 121 -13.50 -6.63 0.47
C SER A 121 -13.30 -6.69 -1.06
N GLU A 122 -14.21 -7.30 -1.82
CA GLU A 122 -14.18 -7.28 -3.29
C GLU A 122 -14.50 -5.89 -3.84
N ILE A 123 -15.49 -5.19 -3.27
CA ILE A 123 -15.78 -3.79 -3.64
C ILE A 123 -14.55 -2.92 -3.37
N ALA A 124 -13.89 -3.09 -2.22
CA ALA A 124 -12.66 -2.39 -1.91
C ALA A 124 -11.53 -2.73 -2.90
N ALA A 125 -11.36 -4.01 -3.27
CA ALA A 125 -10.38 -4.42 -4.27
C ALA A 125 -10.66 -3.80 -5.64
N MET A 126 -11.92 -3.72 -6.07
CA MET A 126 -12.32 -3.07 -7.33
C MET A 126 -12.05 -1.55 -7.29
N ALA A 127 -12.32 -0.89 -6.16
CA ALA A 127 -12.02 0.53 -5.97
C ALA A 127 -10.49 0.80 -6.00
N THR A 128 -9.70 -0.11 -5.43
CA THR A 128 -8.24 -0.07 -5.51
C THR A 128 -7.74 -0.24 -6.94
N ASP A 129 -8.17 -1.31 -7.62
CA ASP A 129 -7.76 -1.58 -9.01
C ASP A 129 -8.14 -0.40 -9.94
N LEU A 130 -9.30 0.24 -9.70
CA LEU A 130 -9.69 1.44 -10.44
C LEU A 130 -8.66 2.56 -10.27
N ALA A 131 -8.25 2.86 -9.04
CA ALA A 131 -7.29 3.92 -8.76
C ALA A 131 -5.91 3.62 -9.37
N GLU A 132 -5.40 2.43 -9.11
CA GLU A 132 -4.07 1.99 -9.56
C GLU A 132 -3.97 1.98 -11.08
N PHE A 133 -5.02 1.50 -11.73
CA PHE A 133 -5.10 1.35 -13.17
C PHE A 133 -5.24 2.70 -13.89
N LEU A 134 -6.13 3.56 -13.37
CA LEU A 134 -6.29 4.92 -13.90
C LEU A 134 -5.01 5.74 -13.74
N GLY A 135 -4.36 5.67 -12.57
CA GLY A 135 -3.14 6.43 -12.34
C GLY A 135 -2.01 6.08 -13.30
N GLY A 136 -1.76 4.78 -13.52
CA GLY A 136 -0.80 4.33 -14.54
C GLY A 136 -1.16 4.78 -15.94
N ALA A 137 -2.44 4.73 -16.29
CA ALA A 137 -2.95 5.15 -17.59
C ALA A 137 -2.84 6.68 -17.81
N ILE A 138 -3.16 7.49 -16.78
CA ILE A 138 -3.00 8.96 -16.82
C ILE A 138 -1.53 9.31 -17.06
N GLY A 139 -0.62 8.71 -16.28
CA GLY A 139 0.81 8.96 -16.42
C GLY A 139 1.32 8.64 -17.83
N LEU A 140 0.95 7.49 -18.39
CA LEU A 140 1.30 7.12 -19.77
C LEU A 140 0.65 8.02 -20.82
N SER A 141 -0.62 8.38 -20.62
CA SER A 141 -1.36 9.28 -21.52
C SER A 141 -0.68 10.64 -21.62
N LEU A 142 -0.29 11.23 -20.50
CA LEU A 142 0.40 12.52 -20.45
C LEU A 142 1.82 12.45 -21.01
N LEU A 143 2.58 11.39 -20.67
CA LEU A 143 3.97 11.26 -21.12
C LEU A 143 4.07 11.06 -22.63
N PHE A 144 3.21 10.23 -23.21
CA PHE A 144 3.25 9.87 -24.64
C PHE A 144 2.19 10.59 -25.47
N GLN A 145 1.41 11.51 -24.88
CA GLN A 145 0.34 12.27 -25.54
C GLN A 145 -0.66 11.36 -26.28
N MET A 146 -1.02 10.24 -25.64
CA MET A 146 -1.94 9.24 -26.20
C MET A 146 -3.30 9.29 -25.50
N PRO A 147 -4.37 8.77 -26.14
CA PRO A 147 -5.67 8.63 -25.47
C PRO A 147 -5.57 7.81 -24.19
N LEU A 148 -6.31 8.21 -23.14
CA LEU A 148 -6.32 7.53 -21.84
C LEU A 148 -6.60 6.03 -21.97
N LEU A 149 -7.51 5.64 -22.87
CA LEU A 149 -7.84 4.24 -23.15
C LEU A 149 -6.61 3.44 -23.64
N ALA A 150 -5.73 4.04 -24.45
CA ALA A 150 -4.49 3.40 -24.88
C ALA A 150 -3.52 3.20 -23.69
N GLY A 151 -3.39 4.22 -22.82
CA GLY A 151 -2.65 4.13 -21.57
C GLY A 151 -3.16 3.00 -20.68
N MET A 152 -4.49 2.84 -20.58
CA MET A 152 -5.12 1.73 -19.85
C MET A 152 -4.72 0.37 -20.41
N VAL A 153 -4.78 0.17 -21.71
CA VAL A 153 -4.40 -1.11 -22.35
C VAL A 153 -2.93 -1.42 -22.08
N ILE A 154 -2.03 -0.43 -22.21
CA ILE A 154 -0.60 -0.61 -21.94
C ILE A 154 -0.37 -0.98 -20.46
N THR A 155 -1.00 -0.25 -19.53
CA THR A 155 -0.93 -0.56 -18.09
C THR A 155 -1.38 -1.98 -17.80
N ALA A 156 -2.48 -2.44 -18.42
CA ALA A 156 -2.97 -3.81 -18.29
C ALA A 156 -1.93 -4.85 -18.73
N ILE A 157 -1.35 -4.65 -19.91
CA ILE A 157 -0.35 -5.58 -20.50
C ILE A 157 0.90 -5.63 -19.61
N VAL A 158 1.44 -4.47 -19.22
CA VAL A 158 2.66 -4.40 -18.40
C VAL A 158 2.45 -5.04 -17.03
N THR A 159 1.32 -4.74 -16.37
CA THR A 159 1.03 -5.32 -15.05
C THR A 159 0.81 -6.83 -15.13
N TYR A 160 0.12 -7.31 -16.17
CA TYR A 160 -0.02 -8.75 -16.40
C TYR A 160 1.33 -9.42 -16.64
N GLY A 161 2.22 -8.76 -17.40
CA GLY A 161 3.60 -9.20 -17.60
C GLY A 161 4.37 -9.35 -16.28
N LEU A 162 4.25 -8.35 -15.38
CA LEU A 162 4.89 -8.39 -14.06
C LEU A 162 4.38 -9.56 -13.21
N LEU A 163 3.07 -9.81 -13.21
CA LEU A 163 2.49 -10.94 -12.47
C LEU A 163 3.01 -12.30 -12.93
N THR A 164 3.45 -12.43 -14.20
CA THR A 164 4.06 -13.69 -14.67
C THR A 164 5.38 -14.05 -13.97
N PHE A 165 6.05 -13.07 -13.35
CA PHE A 165 7.25 -13.33 -12.54
C PHE A 165 6.97 -14.10 -11.26
N GLU A 166 5.72 -14.11 -10.76
CA GLU A 166 5.33 -14.93 -9.60
C GLU A 166 5.63 -16.43 -9.81
N ARG A 167 5.55 -16.92 -11.04
CA ARG A 167 5.89 -18.32 -11.39
C ARG A 167 7.37 -18.69 -11.12
N PHE A 168 8.25 -17.70 -11.05
CA PHE A 168 9.66 -17.89 -10.70
C PHE A 168 9.92 -17.77 -9.18
N GLY A 169 8.85 -17.65 -8.40
CA GLY A 169 8.85 -17.44 -6.95
C GLY A 169 8.73 -15.95 -6.57
N PHE A 170 8.41 -15.70 -5.32
CA PHE A 170 8.13 -14.33 -4.84
C PHE A 170 9.36 -13.42 -4.85
N ARG A 171 10.57 -13.95 -4.69
CA ARG A 171 11.79 -13.12 -4.55
C ARG A 171 12.10 -12.22 -5.74
N PRO A 172 11.99 -12.65 -7.01
CA PRO A 172 12.14 -11.75 -8.15
C PRO A 172 11.14 -10.60 -8.12
N LEU A 173 9.89 -10.85 -7.79
CA LEU A 173 8.84 -9.85 -7.72
C LEU A 173 9.11 -8.84 -6.58
N GLU A 174 9.55 -9.30 -5.40
CA GLU A 174 9.98 -8.45 -4.29
C GLU A 174 11.08 -7.47 -4.69
N LEU A 175 12.06 -7.93 -5.46
CA LEU A 175 13.17 -7.10 -5.93
C LEU A 175 12.72 -6.07 -6.97
N ILE A 176 11.85 -6.45 -7.91
CA ILE A 176 11.28 -5.54 -8.91
C ILE A 176 10.46 -4.45 -8.21
N ILE A 177 9.54 -4.83 -7.32
CA ILE A 177 8.72 -3.87 -6.58
C ILE A 177 9.59 -2.99 -5.68
N GLY A 178 10.60 -3.54 -5.01
CA GLY A 178 11.55 -2.76 -4.22
C GLY A 178 12.33 -1.73 -5.04
N ALA A 179 12.72 -2.08 -6.27
CA ALA A 179 13.33 -1.12 -7.19
C ALA A 179 12.33 -0.02 -7.60
N MET A 180 11.07 -0.37 -7.87
CA MET A 180 10.02 0.59 -8.21
C MET A 180 9.72 1.55 -7.04
N VAL A 181 9.64 1.04 -5.80
CA VAL A 181 9.54 1.86 -4.57
C VAL A 181 10.72 2.83 -4.47
N SER A 182 11.93 2.37 -4.77
CA SER A 182 13.13 3.21 -4.73
C SER A 182 13.08 4.32 -5.80
N VAL A 183 12.56 4.04 -6.99
CA VAL A 183 12.37 5.05 -8.04
C VAL A 183 11.38 6.12 -7.57
N ILE A 184 10.23 5.75 -7.01
CA ILE A 184 9.23 6.71 -6.49
C ILE A 184 9.87 7.57 -5.39
N GLY A 185 10.57 6.94 -4.43
CA GLY A 185 11.25 7.66 -3.35
C GLY A 185 12.29 8.65 -3.85
N LEU A 186 13.09 8.27 -4.86
CA LEU A 186 14.05 9.17 -5.50
C LEU A 186 13.37 10.32 -6.26
N CYS A 187 12.27 10.07 -6.95
CA CYS A 187 11.50 11.11 -7.62
C CYS A 187 11.05 12.19 -6.62
N TYR A 188 10.41 11.78 -5.51
CA TYR A 188 9.96 12.75 -4.50
C TYR A 188 11.10 13.40 -3.72
N LEU A 189 12.21 12.69 -3.54
CA LEU A 189 13.42 13.31 -2.99
C LEU A 189 13.94 14.43 -3.91
N ILE A 190 13.93 14.23 -5.22
CA ILE A 190 14.32 15.27 -6.20
C ILE A 190 13.33 16.43 -6.15
N GLU A 191 12.02 16.15 -6.18
CA GLU A 191 10.99 17.19 -6.18
C GLU A 191 11.04 18.09 -4.95
N ILE A 192 11.28 17.52 -3.74
CA ILE A 192 11.34 18.30 -2.49
C ILE A 192 12.52 19.29 -2.46
N PHE A 193 13.59 19.05 -3.24
CA PHE A 193 14.70 19.99 -3.39
C PHE A 193 14.48 21.05 -4.45
N ILE A 194 13.56 20.84 -5.37
CA ILE A 194 13.23 21.80 -6.43
C ILE A 194 12.17 22.80 -5.98
N VAL A 195 11.19 22.31 -5.20
CA VAL A 195 10.04 23.12 -4.73
C VAL A 195 10.43 23.95 -3.50
N PRO A 196 10.01 25.22 -3.41
CA PRO A 196 10.22 26.02 -2.22
C PRO A 196 9.32 25.53 -1.07
N VAL A 197 9.89 24.79 -0.13
CA VAL A 197 9.18 24.26 1.04
C VAL A 197 9.43 25.13 2.26
N ASP A 198 8.36 25.60 2.91
CA ASP A 198 8.43 26.20 4.26
C ASP A 198 8.51 25.09 5.31
N TRP A 199 9.72 24.72 5.69
CA TRP A 199 9.98 23.65 6.65
C TRP A 199 9.42 23.93 8.04
N ALA A 200 9.34 25.20 8.46
CA ALA A 200 8.80 25.59 9.76
C ALA A 200 7.29 25.37 9.79
N ALA A 201 6.58 25.83 8.75
CA ALA A 201 5.14 25.61 8.60
C ALA A 201 4.82 24.13 8.44
N ALA A 202 5.60 23.39 7.61
CA ALA A 202 5.41 21.96 7.44
C ALA A 202 5.57 21.19 8.76
N ALA A 203 6.61 21.50 9.55
CA ALA A 203 6.80 20.88 10.86
C ALA A 203 5.65 21.23 11.83
N PHE A 204 5.23 22.50 11.89
CA PHE A 204 4.14 22.92 12.74
C PHE A 204 2.84 22.17 12.42
N HIS A 205 2.41 22.14 11.16
CA HIS A 205 1.18 21.49 10.73
C HIS A 205 1.23 19.95 10.77
N THR A 206 2.41 19.36 10.77
CA THR A 206 2.57 17.91 10.96
C THR A 206 2.13 17.47 12.36
N PHE A 207 2.26 18.33 13.38
CA PHE A 207 1.92 18.01 14.76
C PHE A 207 0.73 18.80 15.31
N THR A 208 0.11 19.66 14.50
CA THR A 208 -1.03 20.48 14.91
C THR A 208 -2.28 20.08 14.12
N PRO A 209 -3.15 19.20 14.68
CA PRO A 209 -4.37 18.77 14.02
C PRO A 209 -5.36 19.92 13.81
N GLN A 210 -5.85 20.07 12.57
CA GLN A 210 -6.91 21.01 12.21
C GLN A 210 -7.69 20.52 11.00
N ILE A 211 -9.00 20.76 10.98
CA ILE A 211 -9.89 20.51 9.84
C ILE A 211 -10.60 21.83 9.55
N ALA A 212 -10.36 22.41 8.40
CA ALA A 212 -10.85 23.73 8.05
C ALA A 212 -12.35 23.73 7.70
N ASP A 213 -12.78 22.75 6.93
CA ASP A 213 -14.14 22.65 6.39
C ASP A 213 -14.51 21.19 6.05
N ALA A 214 -15.68 20.97 5.46
CA ALA A 214 -16.21 19.66 5.09
C ALA A 214 -15.34 18.98 3.97
N GLU A 215 -14.77 19.76 3.07
CA GLU A 215 -13.92 19.24 2.00
C GLU A 215 -12.56 18.82 2.55
N ALA A 216 -11.99 19.56 3.50
CA ALA A 216 -10.80 19.13 4.24
C ALA A 216 -11.03 17.79 4.96
N LEU A 217 -12.23 17.59 5.53
CA LEU A 217 -12.61 16.30 6.13
C LEU A 217 -12.70 15.18 5.08
N LEU A 218 -13.32 15.46 3.92
CA LEU A 218 -13.39 14.49 2.81
C LEU A 218 -11.99 14.05 2.37
N LEU A 219 -11.09 15.02 2.19
CA LEU A 219 -9.70 14.73 1.84
C LEU A 219 -8.95 14.00 2.95
N ALA A 220 -9.19 14.35 4.22
CA ALA A 220 -8.59 13.65 5.36
C ALA A 220 -9.01 12.18 5.40
N VAL A 221 -10.30 11.89 5.19
CA VAL A 221 -10.81 10.51 5.08
C VAL A 221 -10.25 9.81 3.86
N GLY A 222 -10.14 10.50 2.71
CA GLY A 222 -9.50 10.00 1.51
C GLY A 222 -8.03 9.66 1.73
N ILE A 223 -7.25 10.53 2.38
CA ILE A 223 -5.83 10.27 2.74
C ILE A 223 -5.70 9.04 3.64
N ILE A 224 -6.59 8.88 4.63
CA ILE A 224 -6.59 7.70 5.50
C ILE A 224 -6.91 6.44 4.69
N GLY A 225 -7.92 6.48 3.82
CA GLY A 225 -8.31 5.36 2.96
C GLY A 225 -7.22 4.97 1.97
N ALA A 226 -6.54 5.96 1.38
CA ALA A 226 -5.40 5.77 0.50
C ALA A 226 -4.20 5.18 1.24
N THR A 227 -3.92 5.65 2.47
CA THR A 227 -2.74 5.24 3.22
C THR A 227 -2.96 3.93 3.98
N VAL A 228 -4.12 3.72 4.64
CA VAL A 228 -4.39 2.48 5.39
C VAL A 228 -5.30 1.57 4.58
N MET A 229 -4.73 0.88 3.62
CA MET A 229 -5.51 0.10 2.65
C MET A 229 -6.04 -1.22 3.21
N PRO A 230 -7.37 -1.50 3.10
CA PRO A 230 -7.96 -2.74 3.59
C PRO A 230 -7.35 -3.99 2.93
N HIS A 231 -7.12 -3.97 1.63
CA HIS A 231 -6.55 -5.09 0.89
C HIS A 231 -5.09 -5.38 1.28
N ALA A 232 -4.29 -4.35 1.62
CA ALA A 232 -2.91 -4.51 2.06
C ALA A 232 -2.82 -5.22 3.43
N ILE A 233 -3.83 -5.06 4.31
CA ILE A 233 -3.92 -5.79 5.57
C ILE A 233 -4.11 -7.29 5.32
N TYR A 234 -4.99 -7.67 4.38
CA TYR A 234 -5.14 -9.09 4.01
C TYR A 234 -3.88 -9.64 3.36
N LEU A 235 -3.31 -8.90 2.41
CA LEU A 235 -2.13 -9.30 1.65
C LEU A 235 -0.94 -9.60 2.56
N HIS A 236 -0.62 -8.71 3.50
CA HIS A 236 0.59 -8.86 4.31
C HIS A 236 0.53 -10.11 5.20
N SER A 237 -0.63 -10.44 5.77
CA SER A 237 -0.80 -11.69 6.49
C SER A 237 -0.56 -12.91 5.59
N GLY A 238 -1.00 -12.84 4.34
CA GLY A 238 -0.78 -13.89 3.35
C GLY A 238 0.67 -14.00 2.88
N LEU A 239 1.37 -12.89 2.66
CA LEU A 239 2.79 -12.91 2.29
C LEU A 239 3.70 -13.49 3.37
N THR A 240 3.28 -13.37 4.64
CA THR A 240 4.08 -13.82 5.79
C THR A 240 3.74 -15.23 6.27
N GLN A 241 2.52 -15.75 5.97
CA GLN A 241 2.01 -17.02 6.51
C GLN A 241 2.88 -18.24 6.23
N ALA A 242 3.46 -18.35 5.04
CA ALA A 242 4.24 -19.51 4.61
C ALA A 242 5.69 -19.17 4.22
N ARG A 243 6.13 -17.92 4.47
CA ARG A 243 7.43 -17.46 4.03
C ARG A 243 8.58 -18.21 4.67
N MET A 244 8.48 -18.49 5.97
CA MET A 244 9.51 -19.18 6.74
C MET A 244 8.90 -20.24 7.64
N PRO A 245 9.22 -21.54 7.43
CA PRO A 245 8.86 -22.58 8.39
C PRO A 245 9.64 -22.35 9.69
N VAL A 246 8.92 -21.98 10.74
CA VAL A 246 9.44 -21.71 12.07
C VAL A 246 9.31 -22.97 12.92
N ARG A 247 10.37 -23.35 13.65
CA ARG A 247 10.45 -24.61 14.42
C ARG A 247 9.93 -24.46 15.84
N ASP A 248 10.24 -23.32 16.47
CA ASP A 248 9.91 -23.04 17.86
C ASP A 248 9.57 -21.57 18.10
N ASP A 249 9.14 -21.23 19.30
CA ASP A 249 8.75 -19.89 19.69
C ASP A 249 9.93 -18.90 19.70
N SER A 250 11.15 -19.38 19.88
CA SER A 250 12.35 -18.52 19.86
C SER A 250 12.68 -18.04 18.45
N GLU A 251 12.62 -18.93 17.45
CA GLU A 251 12.73 -18.59 16.03
C GLU A 251 11.58 -17.66 15.63
N ARG A 252 10.36 -17.95 16.05
CA ARG A 252 9.17 -17.12 15.77
C ARG A 252 9.34 -15.70 16.29
N ARG A 253 9.86 -15.50 17.51
CA ARG A 253 10.18 -14.16 18.06
C ARG A 253 11.23 -13.43 17.22
N ARG A 254 12.25 -14.13 16.70
CA ARG A 254 13.27 -13.53 15.82
C ARG A 254 12.65 -13.10 14.48
N VAL A 255 11.86 -13.96 13.85
CA VAL A 255 11.17 -13.62 12.59
C VAL A 255 10.25 -12.42 12.78
N LEU A 256 9.47 -12.37 13.88
CA LEU A 256 8.62 -11.22 14.20
C LEU A 256 9.41 -9.93 14.40
N ARG A 257 10.60 -10.00 15.03
CA ARG A 257 11.46 -8.83 15.20
C ARG A 257 11.93 -8.29 13.86
N PHE A 258 12.41 -9.15 12.94
CA PHE A 258 12.81 -8.74 11.60
C PHE A 258 11.63 -8.18 10.80
N SER A 259 10.48 -8.83 10.86
CA SER A 259 9.25 -8.37 10.19
C SER A 259 8.81 -6.99 10.70
N ASN A 260 8.81 -6.75 12.02
CA ASN A 260 8.46 -5.44 12.57
C ASN A 260 9.45 -4.34 12.15
N GLN A 261 10.75 -4.66 12.12
CA GLN A 261 11.78 -3.70 11.64
C GLN A 261 11.60 -3.38 10.16
N GLU A 262 11.28 -4.39 9.34
CA GLU A 262 10.97 -4.22 7.93
C GLU A 262 9.73 -3.33 7.73
N VAL A 263 8.65 -3.59 8.47
CA VAL A 263 7.41 -2.78 8.43
C VAL A 263 7.72 -1.32 8.77
N ILE A 264 8.42 -1.08 9.88
CA ILE A 264 8.75 0.28 10.31
C ILE A 264 9.58 0.99 9.22
N LEU A 265 10.62 0.33 8.70
CA LEU A 265 11.48 0.93 7.69
C LEU A 265 10.74 1.21 6.38
N ALA A 266 10.06 0.21 5.83
CA ALA A 266 9.37 0.33 4.54
C ALA A 266 8.23 1.36 4.58
N LEU A 267 7.44 1.36 5.66
CA LEU A 267 6.34 2.31 5.79
C LEU A 267 6.80 3.71 6.23
N THR A 268 7.94 3.83 6.90
CA THR A 268 8.55 5.17 7.12
C THR A 268 8.92 5.80 5.79
N VAL A 269 9.56 5.06 4.90
CA VAL A 269 9.87 5.56 3.54
C VAL A 269 8.59 5.94 2.80
N ALA A 270 7.58 5.08 2.79
CA ALA A 270 6.31 5.38 2.14
C ALA A 270 5.61 6.61 2.73
N GLY A 271 5.60 6.75 4.07
CA GLY A 271 5.04 7.91 4.75
C GLY A 271 5.78 9.21 4.44
N LEU A 272 7.12 9.17 4.37
CA LEU A 272 7.92 10.33 3.95
C LEU A 272 7.63 10.73 2.50
N VAL A 273 7.42 9.76 1.60
CA VAL A 273 6.99 10.03 0.22
C VAL A 273 5.64 10.72 0.20
N ASN A 274 4.65 10.23 0.96
CA ASN A 274 3.33 10.87 1.05
C ASN A 274 3.38 12.29 1.64
N MET A 275 4.19 12.51 2.67
CA MET A 275 4.43 13.87 3.21
C MET A 275 5.11 14.76 2.15
N ALA A 276 6.07 14.24 1.40
CA ALA A 276 6.73 14.96 0.31
C ALA A 276 5.74 15.34 -0.80
N MET A 277 4.77 14.47 -1.13
CA MET A 277 3.69 14.79 -2.09
C MET A 277 2.88 16.01 -1.65
N VAL A 278 2.43 16.04 -0.39
CA VAL A 278 1.68 17.19 0.16
C VAL A 278 2.55 18.44 0.19
N MET A 279 3.81 18.33 0.63
CA MET A 279 4.74 19.48 0.70
C MET A 279 5.07 20.01 -0.71
N MET A 280 5.27 19.13 -1.68
CA MET A 280 5.48 19.51 -3.08
C MET A 280 4.27 20.28 -3.62
N ALA A 281 3.08 19.71 -3.47
CA ALA A 281 1.86 20.33 -3.95
C ALA A 281 1.55 21.66 -3.22
N SER A 282 1.85 21.76 -1.94
CA SER A 282 1.74 23.01 -1.18
C SER A 282 2.69 24.08 -1.72
N GLY A 283 3.96 23.77 -1.88
CA GLY A 283 4.96 24.76 -2.34
C GLY A 283 4.81 25.14 -3.81
N ALA A 284 4.30 24.22 -4.65
CA ALA A 284 4.12 24.48 -6.07
C ALA A 284 2.79 25.21 -6.39
N PHE A 285 1.70 24.89 -5.68
CA PHE A 285 0.35 25.28 -6.11
C PHE A 285 -0.38 26.19 -5.14
N HIS A 286 -0.22 26.03 -3.81
CA HIS A 286 -1.08 26.65 -2.81
C HIS A 286 -1.18 28.17 -2.92
N ALA A 287 -0.09 28.86 -3.20
CA ALA A 287 -0.06 30.33 -3.27
C ALA A 287 -0.67 30.93 -4.54
N GLY A 288 -0.64 30.19 -5.66
CA GLY A 288 -1.05 30.72 -6.97
C GLY A 288 -2.10 29.91 -7.70
N HIS A 289 -2.23 28.63 -7.38
CA HIS A 289 -3.06 27.67 -8.10
C HIS A 289 -3.79 26.70 -7.15
N PRO A 290 -4.54 27.19 -6.13
CA PRO A 290 -5.22 26.33 -5.17
C PRO A 290 -6.34 25.49 -5.82
N GLU A 291 -6.74 25.85 -7.05
CA GLU A 291 -7.71 25.13 -7.87
C GLU A 291 -7.15 23.86 -8.52
N VAL A 292 -5.84 23.59 -8.39
CA VAL A 292 -5.23 22.34 -8.90
C VAL A 292 -5.78 21.15 -8.12
N ALA A 293 -6.85 20.57 -8.66
CA ALA A 293 -7.54 19.43 -8.11
C ALA A 293 -7.28 18.13 -8.88
N GLU A 294 -6.68 18.23 -10.07
CA GLU A 294 -6.50 17.12 -11.00
C GLU A 294 -5.03 16.83 -11.24
N ILE A 295 -4.68 15.56 -11.38
CA ILE A 295 -3.31 15.12 -11.69
C ILE A 295 -2.82 15.70 -13.01
N GLU A 296 -3.71 15.78 -14.03
CA GLU A 296 -3.41 16.36 -15.33
C GLU A 296 -3.11 17.85 -15.22
N THR A 297 -3.93 18.60 -14.47
CA THR A 297 -3.71 20.02 -14.20
C THR A 297 -2.42 20.23 -13.41
N ALA A 298 -2.12 19.38 -12.42
CA ALA A 298 -0.86 19.42 -11.68
C ALA A 298 0.35 19.30 -12.63
N TYR A 299 0.34 18.33 -13.54
CA TYR A 299 1.40 18.14 -14.52
C TYR A 299 1.59 19.38 -15.42
N HIS A 300 0.49 19.92 -15.98
CA HIS A 300 0.54 21.09 -16.85
C HIS A 300 0.96 22.36 -16.11
N THR A 301 0.64 22.48 -14.82
CA THR A 301 1.05 23.61 -13.97
C THR A 301 2.50 23.48 -13.51
N LEU A 302 3.00 22.28 -13.22
CA LEU A 302 4.40 22.05 -12.85
C LEU A 302 5.37 22.42 -13.98
N THR A 303 5.00 22.16 -15.22
CA THR A 303 5.87 22.39 -16.38
C THR A 303 6.34 23.85 -16.49
N PRO A 304 5.47 24.88 -16.48
CA PRO A 304 5.91 26.28 -16.52
C PRO A 304 6.51 26.77 -15.19
N LEU A 305 6.13 26.20 -14.05
CA LEU A 305 6.59 26.65 -12.73
C LEU A 305 7.98 26.12 -12.37
N LEU A 306 8.23 24.84 -12.60
CA LEU A 306 9.42 24.12 -12.13
C LEU A 306 10.22 23.47 -13.28
N GLY A 307 9.74 23.59 -14.52
CA GLY A 307 10.37 23.07 -15.71
C GLY A 307 9.97 21.64 -16.09
N ILE A 308 10.28 21.27 -17.33
CA ILE A 308 9.97 19.95 -17.93
C ILE A 308 10.58 18.79 -17.11
N GLY A 309 11.73 19.01 -16.47
CA GLY A 309 12.39 17.99 -15.64
C GLY A 309 11.56 17.59 -14.43
N ALA A 310 11.02 18.54 -13.68
CA ALA A 310 10.16 18.28 -12.52
C ALA A 310 8.85 17.58 -12.94
N ALA A 311 8.20 18.08 -13.99
CA ALA A 311 7.00 17.45 -14.55
C ALA A 311 7.26 16.02 -15.04
N GLY A 312 8.43 15.75 -15.64
CA GLY A 312 8.84 14.41 -16.07
C GLY A 312 9.09 13.45 -14.90
N VAL A 313 9.72 13.93 -13.82
CA VAL A 313 9.95 13.17 -12.58
C VAL A 313 8.61 12.82 -11.93
N PHE A 314 7.67 13.76 -11.89
CA PHE A 314 6.32 13.52 -11.39
C PHE A 314 5.59 12.44 -12.20
N LEU A 315 5.59 12.51 -13.54
CA LEU A 315 4.97 11.47 -14.39
C LEU A 315 5.64 10.12 -14.23
N LEU A 316 6.97 10.07 -14.14
CA LEU A 316 7.69 8.82 -13.91
C LEU A 316 7.27 8.17 -12.61
N SER A 317 7.17 8.94 -11.52
CA SER A 317 6.73 8.44 -10.23
C SER A 317 5.29 7.91 -10.29
N LEU A 318 4.38 8.60 -10.97
CA LEU A 318 2.98 8.19 -11.14
C LEU A 318 2.84 6.89 -11.95
N ILE A 319 3.57 6.76 -13.08
CA ILE A 319 3.55 5.56 -13.92
C ILE A 319 4.08 4.35 -13.14
N VAL A 320 5.23 4.52 -12.48
CA VAL A 320 5.85 3.45 -11.68
C VAL A 320 4.92 3.05 -10.53
N SER A 321 4.31 4.02 -9.86
CA SER A 321 3.32 3.80 -8.81
C SER A 321 2.12 3.01 -9.32
N GLY A 322 1.45 3.46 -10.38
CA GLY A 322 0.27 2.79 -10.93
C GLY A 322 0.53 1.35 -11.35
N ILE A 323 1.66 1.09 -12.04
CA ILE A 323 2.03 -0.25 -12.49
C ILE A 323 2.37 -1.18 -11.32
N SER A 324 3.16 -0.70 -10.37
CA SER A 324 3.57 -1.53 -9.22
C SER A 324 2.43 -1.79 -8.25
N ALA A 325 1.63 -0.77 -7.93
CA ALA A 325 0.46 -0.90 -7.08
C ALA A 325 -0.57 -1.85 -7.69
N SER A 326 -0.89 -1.73 -8.99
CA SER A 326 -1.81 -2.62 -9.69
C SER A 326 -1.35 -4.09 -9.71
N THR A 327 -0.04 -4.34 -9.69
CA THR A 327 0.50 -5.69 -9.51
C THR A 327 0.18 -6.24 -8.12
N VAL A 328 0.41 -5.42 -7.08
CA VAL A 328 0.19 -5.79 -5.68
C VAL A 328 -1.30 -5.89 -5.34
N GLY A 329 -2.14 -4.99 -5.87
CA GLY A 329 -3.59 -5.03 -5.73
C GLY A 329 -4.19 -6.33 -6.27
N THR A 330 -3.71 -6.79 -7.43
CA THR A 330 -4.11 -8.10 -7.99
C THR A 330 -3.74 -9.27 -7.07
N MET A 331 -2.53 -9.27 -6.49
CA MET A 331 -2.11 -10.30 -5.53
C MET A 331 -2.99 -10.27 -4.26
N ALA A 332 -3.26 -9.08 -3.74
CA ALA A 332 -4.11 -8.90 -2.57
C ALA A 332 -5.52 -9.43 -2.81
N GLY A 333 -6.10 -9.07 -3.92
CA GLY A 333 -7.41 -9.55 -4.28
C GLY A 333 -7.48 -11.07 -4.46
N GLN A 334 -6.44 -11.73 -5.00
CA GLN A 334 -6.38 -13.19 -5.02
C GLN A 334 -6.37 -13.80 -3.61
N MET A 335 -5.57 -13.21 -2.71
CA MET A 335 -5.52 -13.65 -1.31
C MET A 335 -6.86 -13.51 -0.60
N ILE A 336 -7.56 -12.39 -0.80
CA ILE A 336 -8.89 -12.13 -0.26
C ILE A 336 -9.87 -13.21 -0.73
N MET A 337 -9.98 -13.40 -2.04
CA MET A 337 -10.91 -14.34 -2.63
C MET A 337 -10.60 -15.78 -2.20
N GLN A 338 -9.36 -16.23 -2.33
CA GLN A 338 -8.97 -17.58 -1.93
C GLN A 338 -9.15 -17.82 -0.43
N GLY A 339 -8.87 -16.80 0.39
CA GLY A 339 -9.04 -16.87 1.82
C GLY A 339 -10.51 -17.01 2.24
N PHE A 340 -11.40 -16.15 1.75
CA PHE A 340 -12.81 -16.16 2.14
C PHE A 340 -13.61 -17.32 1.55
N ILE A 341 -13.47 -17.61 0.25
CA ILE A 341 -14.34 -18.58 -0.43
C ILE A 341 -13.63 -19.87 -0.83
N GLY A 342 -12.30 -19.94 -0.73
CA GLY A 342 -11.54 -21.15 -1.04
C GLY A 342 -11.37 -21.47 -2.53
N PHE A 343 -11.95 -20.68 -3.42
CA PHE A 343 -11.83 -20.87 -4.87
C PHE A 343 -10.56 -20.20 -5.42
N ARG A 344 -9.97 -20.85 -6.44
CA ARG A 344 -8.91 -20.27 -7.26
C ARG A 344 -9.50 -19.86 -8.59
N ILE A 345 -9.67 -18.57 -8.81
CA ILE A 345 -10.02 -18.03 -10.14
C ILE A 345 -8.70 -17.72 -10.87
N PRO A 346 -8.62 -18.02 -12.19
CA PRO A 346 -7.47 -17.63 -12.99
C PRO A 346 -7.22 -16.11 -12.89
N ILE A 347 -5.96 -15.70 -12.77
CA ILE A 347 -5.56 -14.29 -12.57
C ILE A 347 -6.17 -13.39 -13.65
N TRP A 348 -6.21 -13.84 -14.91
CA TRP A 348 -6.74 -13.06 -16.03
C TRP A 348 -8.25 -12.77 -15.90
N VAL A 349 -9.05 -13.76 -15.40
CA VAL A 349 -10.50 -13.56 -15.19
C VAL A 349 -10.72 -12.54 -14.08
N ARG A 350 -10.02 -12.72 -12.96
CA ARG A 350 -10.14 -11.80 -11.85
C ARG A 350 -9.80 -10.38 -12.28
N ARG A 351 -8.66 -10.21 -12.95
CA ARG A 351 -8.19 -8.91 -13.40
C ARG A 351 -9.18 -8.25 -14.37
N LEU A 352 -9.75 -9.02 -15.28
CA LEU A 352 -10.79 -8.52 -16.20
C LEU A 352 -11.98 -7.94 -15.42
N VAL A 353 -12.45 -8.64 -14.39
CA VAL A 353 -13.58 -8.21 -13.57
C VAL A 353 -13.25 -6.98 -12.73
N THR A 354 -12.09 -6.94 -12.09
CA THR A 354 -11.73 -5.83 -11.20
C THR A 354 -11.34 -4.56 -11.97
N MET A 355 -10.86 -4.69 -13.21
CA MET A 355 -10.58 -3.55 -14.09
C MET A 355 -11.82 -2.98 -14.79
N LEU A 356 -12.92 -3.74 -14.87
CA LEU A 356 -14.13 -3.31 -15.55
C LEU A 356 -14.65 -1.94 -15.08
N PRO A 357 -14.73 -1.63 -13.77
CA PRO A 357 -15.13 -0.31 -13.29
C PRO A 357 -14.30 0.84 -13.86
N ALA A 358 -12.99 0.66 -14.02
CA ALA A 358 -12.12 1.69 -14.57
C ALA A 358 -12.44 1.99 -16.04
N PHE A 359 -12.69 0.95 -16.84
CA PHE A 359 -13.13 1.12 -18.23
C PHE A 359 -14.51 1.80 -18.32
N VAL A 360 -15.43 1.45 -17.42
CA VAL A 360 -16.76 2.08 -17.37
C VAL A 360 -16.65 3.57 -17.03
N VAL A 361 -15.85 3.92 -16.01
CA VAL A 361 -15.62 5.30 -15.60
C VAL A 361 -15.08 6.15 -16.76
N VAL A 362 -14.08 5.64 -17.47
CA VAL A 362 -13.48 6.35 -18.63
C VAL A 362 -14.47 6.41 -19.81
N ALA A 363 -15.21 5.33 -20.09
CA ALA A 363 -16.20 5.31 -21.16
C ALA A 363 -17.37 6.28 -20.93
N LEU A 364 -17.74 6.51 -19.67
CA LEU A 364 -18.77 7.48 -19.27
C LEU A 364 -18.26 8.93 -19.22
N GLY A 365 -16.96 9.16 -19.47
CA GLY A 365 -16.36 10.50 -19.43
C GLY A 365 -16.29 11.09 -18.02
N VAL A 366 -16.31 10.26 -16.97
CA VAL A 366 -16.14 10.71 -15.60
C VAL A 366 -14.70 11.20 -15.40
N ASN A 367 -14.54 12.31 -14.67
CA ASN A 367 -13.22 12.83 -14.36
C ASN A 367 -12.38 11.80 -13.59
N ALA A 368 -11.22 11.46 -14.15
CA ALA A 368 -10.40 10.38 -13.63
C ALA A 368 -9.87 10.68 -12.22
N THR A 369 -9.43 11.92 -11.94
CA THR A 369 -8.93 12.30 -10.61
C THR A 369 -10.05 12.28 -9.56
N SER A 370 -11.26 12.75 -9.91
CA SER A 370 -12.43 12.62 -9.02
C SER A 370 -12.75 11.16 -8.71
N ALA A 371 -12.68 10.27 -9.71
CA ALA A 371 -12.87 8.84 -9.51
C ALA A 371 -11.79 8.25 -8.59
N LEU A 372 -10.54 8.70 -8.71
CA LEU A 372 -9.46 8.33 -7.80
C LEU A 372 -9.78 8.72 -6.35
N VAL A 373 -10.15 9.98 -6.09
CA VAL A 373 -10.46 10.45 -4.72
C VAL A 373 -11.66 9.70 -4.14
N ILE A 374 -12.75 9.54 -4.90
CA ILE A 374 -13.92 8.79 -4.45
C ILE A 374 -13.57 7.34 -4.12
N SER A 375 -12.72 6.69 -4.93
CA SER A 375 -12.28 5.33 -4.64
C SER A 375 -11.58 5.22 -3.28
N GLN A 376 -10.76 6.22 -2.90
CA GLN A 376 -10.09 6.24 -1.59
C GLN A 376 -11.07 6.42 -0.42
N VAL A 377 -12.13 7.18 -0.62
CA VAL A 377 -13.23 7.30 0.37
C VAL A 377 -13.94 5.95 0.55
N ILE A 378 -14.24 5.24 -0.54
CA ILE A 378 -14.81 3.88 -0.49
C ILE A 378 -13.87 2.94 0.30
N LEU A 379 -12.56 3.00 0.05
CA LEU A 379 -11.57 2.22 0.78
C LEU A 379 -11.57 2.55 2.27
N SER A 380 -11.66 3.84 2.63
CA SER A 380 -11.72 4.25 4.03
C SER A 380 -12.96 3.71 4.75
N ILE A 381 -14.12 3.70 4.08
CA ILE A 381 -15.37 3.13 4.63
C ILE A 381 -15.24 1.61 4.83
N ALA A 382 -14.57 0.90 3.93
CA ALA A 382 -14.35 -0.54 4.02
C ALA A 382 -13.29 -0.93 5.06
N LEU A 383 -12.37 -0.01 5.40
CA LEU A 383 -11.18 -0.25 6.22
C LEU A 383 -11.46 -0.78 7.65
N PRO A 384 -12.47 -0.32 8.38
CA PRO A 384 -12.76 -0.84 9.73
C PRO A 384 -12.96 -2.36 9.78
N LEU A 385 -13.44 -2.95 8.69
CA LEU A 385 -13.75 -4.38 8.62
C LEU A 385 -12.52 -5.28 8.85
N PRO A 386 -11.44 -5.19 8.04
CA PRO A 386 -10.21 -5.94 8.31
C PRO A 386 -9.50 -5.50 9.59
N MET A 387 -9.58 -4.23 10.00
CA MET A 387 -8.98 -3.75 11.25
C MET A 387 -9.61 -4.43 12.47
N ILE A 388 -10.94 -4.47 12.55
CA ILE A 388 -11.67 -5.11 13.64
C ILE A 388 -11.40 -6.62 13.66
N ALA A 389 -11.47 -7.29 12.51
CA ALA A 389 -11.18 -8.72 12.41
C ALA A 389 -9.75 -9.04 12.88
N LEU A 390 -8.78 -8.25 12.44
CA LEU A 390 -7.39 -8.42 12.84
C LEU A 390 -7.21 -8.24 14.36
N LEU A 391 -7.86 -7.23 14.95
CA LEU A 391 -7.86 -7.02 16.40
C LEU A 391 -8.49 -8.18 17.15
N ILE A 392 -9.61 -8.70 16.69
CA ILE A 392 -10.27 -9.86 17.31
C ILE A 392 -9.28 -11.03 17.37
N PHE A 393 -8.69 -11.41 16.24
CA PHE A 393 -7.82 -12.57 16.18
C PHE A 393 -6.49 -12.38 16.91
N THR A 394 -5.85 -11.23 16.80
CA THR A 394 -4.56 -10.97 17.46
C THR A 394 -4.68 -10.80 18.98
N ASN A 395 -5.90 -10.62 19.53
CA ASN A 395 -6.17 -10.59 20.97
C ASN A 395 -6.66 -11.93 21.53
N ARG A 396 -6.92 -12.95 20.70
CA ARG A 396 -7.37 -14.27 21.13
C ARG A 396 -6.20 -15.17 21.50
N ARG A 397 -6.18 -15.65 22.75
CA ARG A 397 -5.13 -16.55 23.25
C ARG A 397 -5.15 -17.93 22.63
N ASP A 398 -6.33 -18.44 22.29
CA ASP A 398 -6.51 -19.73 21.61
C ASP A 398 -5.92 -19.75 20.19
N ILE A 399 -5.80 -18.58 19.54
CA ILE A 399 -5.22 -18.41 18.20
C ILE A 399 -3.75 -18.02 18.27
N MET A 400 -3.41 -17.03 19.10
CA MET A 400 -2.08 -16.43 19.15
C MET A 400 -1.15 -16.98 20.23
N GLY A 401 -1.67 -17.77 21.17
CA GLY A 401 -0.88 -18.35 22.27
C GLY A 401 -0.10 -17.29 23.06
N ALA A 402 1.21 -17.50 23.18
CA ALA A 402 2.13 -16.60 23.85
C ALA A 402 2.37 -15.25 23.10
N PHE A 403 1.87 -15.14 21.87
CA PHE A 403 2.03 -13.95 21.01
C PHE A 403 0.81 -13.02 21.00
N THR A 404 -0.14 -13.21 21.91
CA THR A 404 -1.29 -12.30 22.09
C THR A 404 -0.81 -10.86 22.29
N ASN A 405 -1.61 -9.90 21.83
CA ASN A 405 -1.26 -8.47 21.94
C ASN A 405 -1.06 -8.05 23.40
N SER A 406 -0.05 -7.20 23.63
CA SER A 406 0.11 -6.50 24.90
C SER A 406 -1.05 -5.54 25.15
N ARG A 407 -1.26 -5.12 26.39
CA ARG A 407 -2.29 -4.12 26.75
C ARG A 407 -2.11 -2.83 25.96
N LEU A 408 -0.88 -2.34 25.85
CA LEU A 408 -0.57 -1.12 25.10
C LEU A 408 -0.91 -1.28 23.61
N THR A 409 -0.44 -2.35 22.96
CA THR A 409 -0.72 -2.62 21.55
C THR A 409 -2.24 -2.69 21.29
N ARG A 410 -2.97 -3.35 22.19
CA ARG A 410 -4.44 -3.45 22.11
C ARG A 410 -5.11 -2.09 22.19
N ILE A 411 -4.72 -1.23 23.17
CA ILE A 411 -5.29 0.10 23.36
C ILE A 411 -5.01 0.97 22.15
N VAL A 412 -3.75 1.03 21.69
CA VAL A 412 -3.36 1.88 20.56
C VAL A 412 -4.09 1.44 19.26
N ALA A 413 -4.22 0.13 19.04
CA ALA A 413 -4.95 -0.37 17.88
C ALA A 413 -6.47 -0.13 17.96
N LEU A 414 -7.07 -0.20 19.16
CA LEU A 414 -8.47 0.19 19.37
C LEU A 414 -8.68 1.68 19.11
N VAL A 415 -7.77 2.53 19.59
CA VAL A 415 -7.82 3.98 19.34
C VAL A 415 -7.69 4.26 17.84
N GLY A 416 -6.73 3.63 17.14
CA GLY A 416 -6.58 3.79 15.68
C GLY A 416 -7.84 3.38 14.92
N THR A 417 -8.47 2.24 15.29
CA THR A 417 -9.74 1.82 14.70
C THR A 417 -10.86 2.81 14.99
N ALA A 418 -10.94 3.31 16.23
CA ALA A 418 -11.97 4.29 16.62
C ALA A 418 -11.83 5.59 15.86
N VAL A 419 -10.60 6.10 15.66
CA VAL A 419 -10.34 7.30 14.86
C VAL A 419 -10.87 7.15 13.45
N VAL A 420 -10.53 6.02 12.77
CA VAL A 420 -11.01 5.75 11.41
C VAL A 420 -12.54 5.67 11.37
N LEU A 421 -13.17 4.97 12.31
CA LEU A 421 -14.63 4.86 12.40
C LEU A 421 -15.30 6.22 12.60
N VAL A 422 -14.80 7.03 13.53
CA VAL A 422 -15.38 8.35 13.82
C VAL A 422 -15.31 9.27 12.60
N LEU A 423 -14.15 9.33 11.94
CA LEU A 423 -13.99 10.14 10.73
C LEU A 423 -14.93 9.71 9.62
N ASN A 424 -15.09 8.40 9.39
CA ASN A 424 -16.04 7.88 8.40
C ASN A 424 -17.50 8.20 8.76
N VAL A 425 -17.89 8.06 10.04
CA VAL A 425 -19.25 8.37 10.49
C VAL A 425 -19.54 9.87 10.34
N VAL A 426 -18.59 10.73 10.71
CA VAL A 426 -18.74 12.19 10.55
C VAL A 426 -18.87 12.56 9.08
N LEU A 427 -18.03 11.96 8.18
CA LEU A 427 -18.15 12.20 6.75
C LEU A 427 -19.53 11.78 6.20
N ILE A 428 -19.99 10.58 6.54
CA ILE A 428 -21.31 10.09 6.09
C ILE A 428 -22.42 11.01 6.60
N ALA A 429 -22.36 11.43 7.87
CA ALA A 429 -23.34 12.34 8.44
C ALA A 429 -23.36 13.70 7.72
N GLN A 430 -22.21 14.27 7.38
CA GLN A 430 -22.12 15.53 6.62
C GLN A 430 -22.60 15.41 5.17
N THR A 431 -22.48 14.22 4.57
CA THR A 431 -22.92 13.99 3.19
C THR A 431 -24.43 13.77 3.09
N LEU A 432 -25.08 13.29 4.16
CA LEU A 432 -26.51 12.99 4.21
C LEU A 432 -27.37 14.14 4.77
N LEU A 433 -26.78 15.09 5.47
CA LEU A 433 -27.43 16.28 6.04
C LEU A 433 -27.23 17.51 5.17
#